data_5e18915a6de365508b17fc3d4a49a315
#
_entry.id   5e18915a6de365508b17fc3d4a49a315
#
_cell.length_a   1.000
_cell.length_b   1.000
_cell.length_c   1.000
_cell.angle_alpha   90.00
_cell.angle_beta   90.00
_cell.angle_gamma   90.00
#
_symmetry.space_group_name_H-M   'P 1'
#
loop_
_entity.id
_entity.type
_entity.pdbx_description
1 polymer ?
#
loop_
_entity_poly.entity_id
_entity_poly.type
_entity_poly.pdbx_seq_one_letter_code
_entity_poly.pdbx_strand_id
1 'polypeptide(L)'
;MNYGYIRVSTDRQSVLNQRHEIKRFCVAMQIHIDGWIEETVSGTKDSGKRKLGRLLRRVHKGDLIICAEISRLGRNLFMIMDILYSCMKKECRVWTVKEGYRLGEDIQSKVLAFAFSLSAEIERNLISLRTKEALDRKRQEGVRLGRPAGTARGSQLDGNRDQIIQWLSEGIPKKEIAARCAVSPRTFYYWLRNSLSL
;
A
#
# COMPACT_ATOMS: atom_id res chain seq x y z
N MET A 1 -20.65 5.16 13.78
CA MET A 1 -21.13 3.97 13.04
C MET A 1 -20.29 2.74 13.43
N ASN A 2 -20.89 1.52 13.33
CA ASN A 2 -20.22 0.28 13.70
C ASN A 2 -20.06 -0.58 12.45
N TYR A 3 -18.83 -0.94 12.12
CA TYR A 3 -18.47 -1.68 10.91
C TYR A 3 -17.97 -3.07 11.24
N GLY A 4 -18.59 -4.10 10.64
CA GLY A 4 -18.05 -5.46 10.65
C GLY A 4 -17.03 -5.64 9.52
N TYR A 5 -15.77 -5.92 9.85
CA TYR A 5 -14.71 -6.13 8.87
C TYR A 5 -14.33 -7.61 8.76
N ILE A 6 -14.35 -8.12 7.54
CA ILE A 6 -14.05 -9.52 7.20
C ILE A 6 -13.00 -9.55 6.09
N ARG A 7 -11.94 -10.34 6.28
CA ARG A 7 -10.93 -10.60 5.25
C ARG A 7 -10.64 -12.09 5.13
N VAL A 8 -10.69 -12.58 3.89
CA VAL A 8 -10.32 -13.96 3.54
C VAL A 8 -9.34 -13.97 2.37
N SER A 9 -8.62 -15.08 2.19
CA SER A 9 -7.75 -15.29 1.02
C SER A 9 -8.56 -15.71 -0.21
N THR A 10 -9.37 -16.76 -0.11
CA THR A 10 -10.17 -17.32 -1.21
C THR A 10 -11.43 -18.04 -0.74
N ASP A 11 -11.52 -18.42 0.54
CA ASP A 11 -12.54 -19.33 1.04
C ASP A 11 -13.83 -18.62 1.48
N ARG A 12 -14.96 -18.94 0.81
CA ARG A 12 -16.29 -18.42 1.14
C ARG A 12 -16.79 -18.91 2.51
N GLN A 13 -16.47 -20.14 2.91
CA GLN A 13 -16.86 -20.68 4.20
C GLN A 13 -16.26 -19.86 5.34
N SER A 14 -15.01 -19.41 5.17
CA SER A 14 -14.35 -18.53 6.14
C SER A 14 -15.01 -17.15 6.28
N VAL A 15 -15.63 -16.63 5.21
CA VAL A 15 -16.43 -15.38 5.30
C VAL A 15 -17.64 -15.58 6.20
N LEU A 16 -18.40 -16.63 5.98
CA LEU A 16 -19.61 -16.94 6.76
C LEU A 16 -19.28 -17.17 8.24
N ASN A 17 -18.20 -17.88 8.53
CA ASN A 17 -17.75 -18.13 9.89
C ASN A 17 -17.38 -16.83 10.61
N GLN A 18 -16.56 -15.97 9.99
CA GLN A 18 -16.20 -14.67 10.58
C GLN A 18 -17.42 -13.77 10.78
N ARG A 19 -18.32 -13.75 9.80
CA ARG A 19 -19.58 -12.99 9.91
C ARG A 19 -20.43 -13.48 11.06
N HIS A 20 -20.54 -14.80 11.25
CA HIS A 20 -21.30 -15.41 12.34
C HIS A 20 -20.68 -15.08 13.70
N GLU A 21 -19.36 -15.21 13.84
CA GLU A 21 -18.63 -14.86 15.07
C GLU A 21 -18.85 -13.39 15.47
N ILE A 22 -18.67 -12.47 14.52
CA ILE A 22 -18.88 -11.04 14.76
C ILE A 22 -20.35 -10.76 15.14
N LYS A 23 -21.31 -11.32 14.42
CA LYS A 23 -22.74 -11.14 14.74
C LYS A 23 -23.08 -11.62 16.15
N ARG A 24 -22.63 -12.83 16.52
CA ARG A 24 -22.86 -13.39 17.86
C ARG A 24 -22.27 -12.50 18.96
N PHE A 25 -21.06 -12.02 18.75
CA PHE A 25 -20.42 -11.08 19.65
C PHE A 25 -21.21 -9.77 19.77
N CYS A 26 -21.65 -9.20 18.66
CA CYS A 26 -22.41 -7.94 18.65
C CYS A 26 -23.76 -8.08 19.35
N VAL A 27 -24.45 -9.20 19.19
CA VAL A 27 -25.69 -9.51 19.94
C VAL A 27 -25.44 -9.55 21.44
N ALA A 28 -24.39 -10.26 21.88
CA ALA A 28 -24.03 -10.33 23.30
C ALA A 28 -23.64 -8.97 23.89
N MET A 29 -23.08 -8.06 23.08
CA MET A 29 -22.67 -6.73 23.48
C MET A 29 -23.72 -5.64 23.22
N GLN A 30 -24.90 -6.03 22.71
CA GLN A 30 -25.98 -5.10 22.32
C GLN A 30 -25.53 -4.04 21.31
N ILE A 31 -24.65 -4.42 20.37
CA ILE A 31 -24.12 -3.55 19.33
C ILE A 31 -24.82 -3.85 18.01
N HIS A 32 -25.31 -2.80 17.34
CA HIS A 32 -25.80 -2.90 15.98
C HIS A 32 -24.66 -2.69 14.98
N ILE A 33 -24.58 -3.48 13.90
CA ILE A 33 -23.65 -3.29 12.80
C ILE A 33 -24.34 -2.50 11.70
N ASP A 34 -23.82 -1.30 11.43
CA ASP A 34 -24.32 -0.38 10.41
C ASP A 34 -23.83 -0.72 9.01
N GLY A 35 -22.66 -1.34 8.90
CA GLY A 35 -22.08 -1.69 7.61
C GLY A 35 -21.11 -2.86 7.66
N TRP A 36 -21.04 -3.63 6.56
CA TRP A 36 -20.12 -4.74 6.40
C TRP A 36 -19.09 -4.45 5.32
N ILE A 37 -17.83 -4.67 5.65
CA ILE A 37 -16.72 -4.56 4.71
C ILE A 37 -16.09 -5.93 4.54
N GLU A 38 -16.33 -6.53 3.40
CA GLU A 38 -15.80 -7.86 3.06
C GLU A 38 -14.81 -7.75 1.91
N GLU A 39 -13.64 -8.32 2.08
CA GLU A 39 -12.65 -8.39 1.02
C GLU A 39 -11.97 -9.75 0.93
N THR A 40 -11.84 -10.21 -0.31
CA THR A 40 -11.09 -11.42 -0.65
C THR A 40 -9.77 -10.97 -1.24
N VAL A 41 -8.73 -10.89 -0.42
CA VAL A 41 -7.40 -10.45 -0.86
C VAL A 41 -6.31 -11.15 -0.06
N SER A 42 -5.19 -11.40 -0.75
CA SER A 42 -3.95 -11.74 -0.08
C SER A 42 -3.56 -10.62 0.89
N GLY A 43 -3.19 -10.97 2.11
CA GLY A 43 -2.74 -9.99 3.12
C GLY A 43 -1.47 -9.22 2.74
N THR A 44 -0.82 -9.55 1.61
CA THR A 44 0.36 -8.84 1.07
C THR A 44 0.03 -7.52 0.39
N LYS A 45 -1.22 -7.30 -0.04
CA LYS A 45 -1.59 -6.02 -0.65
C LYS A 45 -1.58 -4.90 0.39
N ASP A 46 -1.02 -3.77 0.01
CA ASP A 46 -1.02 -2.54 0.79
C ASP A 46 -2.45 -2.21 1.26
N SER A 47 -2.58 -1.86 2.54
CA SER A 47 -3.84 -1.48 3.17
C SER A 47 -4.54 -0.33 2.44
N GLY A 48 -3.79 0.62 1.91
CA GLY A 48 -4.30 1.77 1.18
C GLY A 48 -5.08 1.43 -0.10
N LYS A 49 -4.72 0.31 -0.76
CA LYS A 49 -5.38 -0.19 -1.99
C LYS A 49 -6.53 -1.16 -1.71
N ARG A 50 -6.77 -1.50 -0.46
CA ARG A 50 -7.80 -2.43 -0.01
C ARG A 50 -9.11 -1.72 0.32
N LYS A 51 -10.21 -2.51 0.47
CA LYS A 51 -11.49 -1.98 1.00
C LYS A 51 -11.31 -1.41 2.41
N LEU A 52 -10.43 -2.04 3.22
CA LEU A 52 -10.05 -1.51 4.53
C LEU A 52 -9.49 -0.09 4.45
N GLY A 53 -8.60 0.21 3.51
CA GLY A 53 -8.07 1.56 3.34
C GLY A 53 -9.14 2.58 2.96
N ARG A 54 -10.16 2.17 2.20
CA ARG A 54 -11.33 3.02 1.93
C ARG A 54 -12.16 3.25 3.19
N LEU A 55 -12.37 2.23 4.01
CA LEU A 55 -13.03 2.34 5.30
C LEU A 55 -12.25 3.29 6.21
N LEU A 56 -10.94 3.12 6.35
CA LEU A 56 -10.09 3.98 7.18
C LEU A 56 -10.11 5.44 6.77
N ARG A 57 -10.33 5.76 5.49
CA ARG A 57 -10.53 7.15 5.05
C ARG A 57 -11.87 7.73 5.48
N ARG A 58 -12.91 6.89 5.60
CA ARG A 58 -14.31 7.29 5.84
C ARG A 58 -14.71 7.32 7.32
N VAL A 59 -14.01 6.57 8.17
CA VAL A 59 -14.32 6.54 9.62
C VAL A 59 -14.04 7.87 10.30
N HIS A 60 -14.84 8.17 11.27
CA HIS A 60 -14.80 9.38 12.10
C HIS A 60 -14.67 9.03 13.57
N LYS A 61 -14.55 10.06 14.39
CA LYS A 61 -14.54 9.94 15.85
C LYS A 61 -15.77 9.18 16.36
N GLY A 62 -15.53 8.22 17.25
CA GLY A 62 -16.57 7.39 17.84
C GLY A 62 -17.02 6.19 17.00
N ASP A 63 -16.59 6.08 15.74
CA ASP A 63 -16.85 4.88 14.93
C ASP A 63 -16.14 3.65 15.53
N LEU A 64 -16.69 2.47 15.25
CA LEU A 64 -16.17 1.20 15.72
C LEU A 64 -15.97 0.22 14.56
N ILE A 65 -14.77 -0.34 14.47
CA ILE A 65 -14.47 -1.44 13.55
C ILE A 65 -14.36 -2.73 14.36
N ILE A 66 -15.13 -3.75 14.00
CA ILE A 66 -15.13 -5.06 14.65
C ILE A 66 -14.63 -6.11 13.66
N CYS A 67 -13.62 -6.90 14.02
CA CYS A 67 -13.13 -8.01 13.24
C CYS A 67 -13.03 -9.29 14.09
N ALA A 68 -13.00 -10.47 13.45
CA ALA A 68 -12.94 -11.73 14.16
C ALA A 68 -11.63 -11.88 14.95
N GLU A 69 -10.52 -11.49 14.35
CA GLU A 69 -9.18 -11.55 14.94
C GLU A 69 -8.28 -10.45 14.34
N ILE A 70 -7.28 -10.01 15.09
CA ILE A 70 -6.39 -8.89 14.70
C ILE A 70 -5.62 -9.19 13.41
N SER A 71 -5.31 -10.44 13.14
CA SER A 71 -4.65 -10.90 11.91
C SER A 71 -5.44 -10.57 10.63
N ARG A 72 -6.72 -10.26 10.73
CA ARG A 72 -7.55 -9.83 9.59
C ARG A 72 -7.22 -8.41 9.13
N LEU A 73 -6.76 -7.57 10.02
CA LEU A 73 -6.37 -6.19 9.67
C LEU A 73 -5.09 -6.18 8.81
N GLY A 74 -4.07 -6.92 9.21
CA GLY A 74 -2.79 -6.96 8.51
C GLY A 74 -2.13 -8.34 8.55
N ARG A 75 -1.11 -8.55 7.74
CA ARG A 75 -0.36 -9.79 7.66
C ARG A 75 0.84 -9.81 8.61
N ASN A 76 1.38 -8.68 8.90
CA ASN A 76 2.48 -8.48 9.81
C ASN A 76 2.14 -7.39 10.82
N LEU A 77 2.93 -7.35 11.86
CA LEU A 77 2.75 -6.42 12.97
C LEU A 77 2.71 -4.96 12.50
N PHE A 78 3.59 -4.57 11.56
CA PHE A 78 3.67 -3.20 11.06
C PHE A 78 2.39 -2.73 10.37
N MET A 79 1.82 -3.57 9.50
CA MET A 79 0.55 -3.25 8.83
C MET A 79 -0.59 -3.08 9.85
N ILE A 80 -0.62 -3.93 10.87
CA ILE A 80 -1.61 -3.85 11.96
C ILE A 80 -1.42 -2.53 12.70
N MET A 81 -0.18 -2.18 13.02
CA MET A 81 0.17 -0.95 13.70
C MET A 81 -0.24 0.31 12.94
N ASP A 82 0.10 0.38 11.66
CA ASP A 82 -0.26 1.53 10.80
C ASP A 82 -1.80 1.71 10.75
N ILE A 83 -2.54 0.61 10.75
CA ILE A 83 -4.01 0.63 10.78
C ILE A 83 -4.52 1.11 12.14
N LEU A 84 -4.02 0.56 13.22
CA LEU A 84 -4.42 0.95 14.58
C LEU A 84 -4.05 2.41 14.86
N TYR A 85 -2.87 2.86 14.44
CA TYR A 85 -2.45 4.25 14.54
C TYR A 85 -3.37 5.20 13.75
N SER A 86 -3.76 4.78 12.54
CA SER A 86 -4.72 5.54 11.72
C SER A 86 -6.10 5.64 12.38
N CYS A 87 -6.55 4.56 13.03
CA CYS A 87 -7.79 4.56 13.80
C CYS A 87 -7.69 5.48 15.02
N MET A 88 -6.58 5.40 15.77
CA MET A 88 -6.34 6.28 16.92
C MET A 88 -6.35 7.76 16.55
N LYS A 89 -5.66 8.15 15.48
CA LYS A 89 -5.66 9.54 15.00
C LYS A 89 -7.07 10.08 14.73
N LYS A 90 -7.99 9.20 14.35
CA LYS A 90 -9.38 9.53 14.05
C LYS A 90 -10.32 9.28 15.23
N GLU A 91 -9.78 8.88 16.38
CA GLU A 91 -10.56 8.47 17.54
C GLU A 91 -11.62 7.39 17.19
N CYS A 92 -11.26 6.49 16.26
CA CYS A 92 -12.04 5.34 15.85
C CYS A 92 -11.58 4.11 16.66
N ARG A 93 -12.53 3.36 17.20
CA ARG A 93 -12.27 2.16 18.02
C ARG A 93 -12.09 0.93 17.14
N VAL A 94 -11.29 -0.02 17.62
CA VAL A 94 -11.09 -1.33 16.95
C VAL A 94 -11.26 -2.43 17.98
N TRP A 95 -12.20 -3.34 17.74
CA TRP A 95 -12.45 -4.48 18.61
C TRP A 95 -12.22 -5.80 17.87
N THR A 96 -11.62 -6.77 18.58
CA THR A 96 -11.46 -8.13 18.07
C THR A 96 -12.28 -9.11 18.91
N VAL A 97 -12.89 -10.09 18.24
CA VAL A 97 -13.78 -11.04 18.91
C VAL A 97 -12.96 -12.11 19.65
N LYS A 98 -11.98 -12.73 18.98
CA LYS A 98 -11.24 -13.87 19.54
C LYS A 98 -10.28 -13.48 20.64
N GLU A 99 -9.48 -12.43 20.43
CA GLU A 99 -8.50 -11.98 21.41
C GLU A 99 -9.12 -11.08 22.48
N GLY A 100 -10.34 -10.59 22.28
CA GLY A 100 -11.02 -9.69 23.20
C GLY A 100 -10.41 -8.29 23.28
N TYR A 101 -9.57 -7.88 22.32
CA TYR A 101 -8.98 -6.54 22.32
C TYR A 101 -10.03 -5.46 22.07
N ARG A 102 -9.96 -4.39 22.85
CA ARG A 102 -10.82 -3.22 22.73
C ARG A 102 -9.96 -1.97 22.64
N LEU A 103 -9.45 -1.72 21.44
CA LEU A 103 -8.52 -0.66 21.19
C LEU A 103 -9.26 0.64 20.87
N GLY A 104 -8.93 1.73 21.57
CA GLY A 104 -9.41 3.08 21.24
C GLY A 104 -9.68 4.05 22.37
N GLU A 105 -9.98 3.64 23.60
CA GLU A 105 -10.42 4.56 24.66
C GLU A 105 -9.53 4.57 25.91
N ASP A 106 -8.89 3.44 26.22
CA ASP A 106 -8.12 3.28 27.45
C ASP A 106 -6.64 3.63 27.28
N ILE A 107 -6.00 3.97 28.39
CA ILE A 107 -4.56 4.26 28.46
C ILE A 107 -3.74 3.04 28.02
N GLN A 108 -4.20 1.83 28.32
CA GLN A 108 -3.51 0.59 27.95
C GLN A 108 -3.43 0.44 26.43
N SER A 109 -4.51 0.73 25.70
CA SER A 109 -4.52 0.73 24.23
C SER A 109 -3.56 1.76 23.66
N LYS A 110 -3.46 2.95 24.26
CA LYS A 110 -2.53 4.00 23.84
C LYS A 110 -1.07 3.58 24.08
N VAL A 111 -0.77 3.00 25.23
CA VAL A 111 0.56 2.48 25.58
C VAL A 111 0.93 1.33 24.66
N LEU A 112 0.01 0.40 24.41
CA LEU A 112 0.23 -0.72 23.50
C LEU A 112 0.50 -0.25 22.06
N ALA A 113 -0.29 0.70 21.56
CA ALA A 113 -0.09 1.29 20.24
C ALA A 113 1.24 2.05 20.14
N PHE A 114 1.66 2.75 21.20
CA PHE A 114 2.94 3.42 21.27
C PHE A 114 4.11 2.41 21.28
N ALA A 115 4.05 1.38 22.12
CA ALA A 115 5.07 0.33 22.20
C ALA A 115 5.25 -0.40 20.86
N PHE A 116 4.16 -0.67 20.21
CA PHE A 116 4.16 -1.27 18.89
C PHE A 116 4.70 -0.32 17.81
N SER A 117 4.33 0.96 17.82
CA SER A 117 4.87 1.97 16.89
C SER A 117 6.39 2.06 17.02
N LEU A 118 6.90 2.08 18.25
CA LEU A 118 8.34 2.10 18.53
C LEU A 118 9.04 0.84 18.02
N SER A 119 8.47 -0.34 18.27
CA SER A 119 9.01 -1.61 17.75
C SER A 119 9.07 -1.63 16.23
N ALA A 120 8.03 -1.10 15.57
CA ALA A 120 7.99 -0.96 14.12
C ALA A 120 9.08 -0.04 13.58
N GLU A 121 9.34 1.07 14.25
CA GLU A 121 10.39 2.01 13.87
C GLU A 121 11.78 1.41 14.04
N ILE A 122 12.03 0.73 15.16
CA ILE A 122 13.28 0.02 15.43
C ILE A 122 13.56 -1.03 14.33
N GLU A 123 12.57 -1.83 13.96
CA GLU A 123 12.77 -2.86 12.94
C GLU A 123 13.03 -2.26 11.55
N ARG A 124 12.31 -1.19 11.15
CA ARG A 124 12.60 -0.45 9.91
C ARG A 124 14.04 0.06 9.90
N ASN A 125 14.52 0.61 11.02
CA ASN A 125 15.87 1.11 11.16
C ASN A 125 16.91 -0.02 11.05
N LEU A 126 16.65 -1.18 11.68
CA LEU A 126 17.52 -2.36 11.58
C LEU A 126 17.57 -2.93 10.15
N ILE A 127 16.43 -3.00 9.43
CA ILE A 127 16.40 -3.41 8.03
C ILE A 127 17.18 -2.42 7.16
N SER A 128 17.03 -1.13 7.39
CA SER A 128 17.77 -0.08 6.67
C SER A 128 19.28 -0.19 6.89
N LEU A 129 19.71 -0.39 8.14
CA LEU A 129 21.12 -0.61 8.51
C LEU A 129 21.69 -1.84 7.81
N ARG A 130 21.04 -2.99 7.94
CA ARG A 130 21.47 -4.24 7.26
C ARG A 130 21.56 -4.08 5.75
N THR A 131 20.62 -3.35 5.14
CA THR A 131 20.65 -3.08 3.71
C THR A 131 21.82 -2.22 3.31
N LYS A 132 22.11 -1.15 4.08
CA LYS A 132 23.28 -0.28 3.87
C LYS A 132 24.57 -1.08 3.99
N GLU A 133 24.74 -1.84 5.06
CA GLU A 133 25.92 -2.69 5.27
C GLU A 133 26.12 -3.70 4.14
N ALA A 134 25.04 -4.35 3.68
CA ALA A 134 25.10 -5.28 2.56
C ALA A 134 25.50 -4.59 1.24
N LEU A 135 24.96 -3.39 0.97
CA LEU A 135 25.32 -2.60 -0.20
C LEU A 135 26.77 -2.10 -0.13
N ASP A 136 27.23 -1.66 1.04
CA ASP A 136 28.59 -1.19 1.23
C ASP A 136 29.61 -2.34 1.08
N ARG A 137 29.30 -3.53 1.61
CA ARG A 137 30.10 -4.73 1.36
C ARG A 137 30.17 -5.04 -0.14
N LYS A 138 29.07 -4.97 -0.87
CA LYS A 138 29.06 -5.20 -2.32
C LYS A 138 29.88 -4.16 -3.10
N ARG A 139 29.88 -2.90 -2.66
CA ARG A 139 30.76 -1.86 -3.22
C ARG A 139 32.23 -2.16 -2.99
N GLN A 140 32.60 -2.60 -1.78
CA GLN A 140 33.97 -3.00 -1.44
C GLN A 140 34.43 -4.24 -2.24
N GLU A 141 33.52 -5.15 -2.54
CA GLU A 141 33.76 -6.31 -3.44
C GLU A 141 33.89 -5.87 -4.94
N GLY A 142 33.81 -4.56 -5.24
CA GLY A 142 33.90 -4.05 -6.60
C GLY A 142 32.63 -4.23 -7.44
N VAL A 143 31.53 -4.70 -6.84
CA VAL A 143 30.25 -4.87 -7.54
C VAL A 143 29.62 -3.51 -7.82
N ARG A 144 29.43 -3.18 -9.09
CA ARG A 144 28.71 -1.97 -9.49
C ARG A 144 27.23 -2.13 -9.17
N LEU A 145 26.74 -1.31 -8.23
CA LEU A 145 25.34 -1.29 -7.83
C LEU A 145 24.50 -0.48 -8.83
N GLY A 146 23.26 -0.90 -9.00
CA GLY A 146 22.32 -0.22 -9.89
C GLY A 146 22.11 -0.98 -11.21
N ARG A 147 21.46 -0.32 -12.15
CA ARG A 147 21.18 -0.92 -13.46
C ARG A 147 22.49 -1.09 -14.23
N PRO A 148 22.79 -2.29 -14.80
CA PRO A 148 23.98 -2.50 -15.61
C PRO A 148 24.03 -1.50 -16.77
N ALA A 149 25.24 -0.97 -17.03
CA ALA A 149 25.46 -0.10 -18.19
C ALA A 149 25.15 -0.86 -19.48
N GLY A 150 24.51 -0.22 -20.44
CA GLY A 150 24.14 -0.85 -21.71
C GLY A 150 22.85 -1.65 -21.71
N THR A 151 22.19 -1.87 -20.55
CA THR A 151 20.87 -2.54 -20.48
C THR A 151 19.69 -1.58 -20.61
N ALA A 152 19.94 -0.34 -21.02
CA ALA A 152 18.84 0.52 -21.45
C ALA A 152 18.18 -0.16 -22.66
N ARG A 153 16.95 -0.65 -22.50
CA ARG A 153 16.11 -0.92 -23.66
C ARG A 153 16.13 0.36 -24.48
N GLY A 154 16.47 0.26 -25.76
CA GLY A 154 16.39 1.36 -26.70
C GLY A 154 15.06 2.11 -26.48
N SER A 155 15.05 3.39 -26.67
CA SER A 155 13.80 4.14 -26.57
C SER A 155 12.79 3.54 -27.55
N GLN A 156 11.53 3.46 -27.18
CA GLN A 156 10.44 3.13 -28.12
C GLN A 156 10.47 4.02 -29.38
N LEU A 157 11.13 5.18 -29.28
CA LEU A 157 11.32 6.12 -30.35
C LEU A 157 12.48 5.75 -31.32
N ASP A 158 13.42 4.90 -30.88
CA ASP A 158 14.58 4.52 -31.72
C ASP A 158 14.13 3.71 -32.94
N GLY A 159 13.10 2.88 -32.83
CA GLY A 159 12.49 2.15 -33.95
C GLY A 159 11.78 3.03 -34.98
N ASN A 160 11.43 4.26 -34.60
CA ASN A 160 10.73 5.22 -35.47
C ASN A 160 11.61 6.43 -35.85
N ARG A 161 12.94 6.31 -35.68
CA ARG A 161 13.88 7.43 -35.84
C ARG A 161 13.76 8.12 -37.19
N ASP A 162 13.78 7.36 -38.26
CA ASP A 162 13.75 7.92 -39.63
C ASP A 162 12.42 8.63 -39.90
N GLN A 163 11.32 8.04 -39.46
CA GLN A 163 10.01 8.63 -39.56
C GLN A 163 9.85 9.94 -38.75
N ILE A 164 10.48 9.98 -37.56
CA ILE A 164 10.50 11.19 -36.71
C ILE A 164 11.31 12.29 -37.41
N ILE A 165 12.44 11.97 -38.01
CA ILE A 165 13.27 12.94 -38.75
C ILE A 165 12.48 13.51 -39.95
N GLN A 166 11.77 12.67 -40.69
CA GLN A 166 10.91 13.11 -41.77
C GLN A 166 9.82 14.08 -41.29
N TRP A 167 9.09 13.74 -40.25
CA TRP A 167 8.06 14.62 -39.67
C TRP A 167 8.60 15.95 -39.17
N LEU A 168 9.82 15.96 -38.64
CA LEU A 168 10.50 17.19 -38.23
C LEU A 168 10.85 18.06 -39.45
N SER A 169 11.29 17.46 -40.57
CA SER A 169 11.58 18.19 -41.82
C SER A 169 10.33 18.72 -42.51
N GLU A 170 9.19 18.03 -42.33
CA GLU A 170 7.87 18.49 -42.79
C GLU A 170 7.26 19.60 -41.91
N GLY A 171 7.97 20.01 -40.83
CA GLY A 171 7.53 21.09 -39.95
C GLY A 171 6.41 20.71 -38.97
N ILE A 172 6.16 19.42 -38.76
CA ILE A 172 5.13 18.96 -37.82
C ILE A 172 5.52 19.34 -36.40
N PRO A 173 4.61 19.92 -35.62
CA PRO A 173 4.91 20.33 -34.23
C PRO A 173 5.39 19.17 -33.37
N LYS A 174 6.47 19.37 -32.61
CA LYS A 174 7.09 18.34 -31.75
C LYS A 174 6.10 17.67 -30.79
N LYS A 175 5.10 18.44 -30.32
CA LYS A 175 4.04 17.94 -29.45
C LYS A 175 3.14 16.92 -30.15
N GLU A 176 2.87 17.17 -31.45
CA GLU A 176 2.06 16.28 -32.27
C GLU A 176 2.84 15.00 -32.62
N ILE A 177 4.13 15.12 -32.93
CA ILE A 177 4.99 13.95 -33.17
C ILE A 177 5.04 13.07 -31.92
N ALA A 178 5.16 13.66 -30.73
CA ALA A 178 5.11 12.90 -29.46
C ALA A 178 3.80 12.10 -29.32
N ALA A 179 2.65 12.72 -29.66
CA ALA A 179 1.36 12.08 -29.63
C ALA A 179 1.26 10.92 -30.66
N ARG A 180 1.76 11.11 -31.89
CA ARG A 180 1.83 10.05 -32.91
C ARG A 180 2.68 8.85 -32.48
N CYS A 181 3.76 9.11 -31.73
CA CYS A 181 4.62 8.07 -31.15
C CYS A 181 4.07 7.47 -29.84
N ALA A 182 2.90 7.88 -29.37
CA ALA A 182 2.30 7.45 -28.11
C ALA A 182 3.20 7.67 -26.88
N VAL A 183 3.99 8.75 -26.86
CA VAL A 183 4.87 9.11 -25.74
C VAL A 183 4.52 10.49 -25.18
N SER A 184 4.92 10.74 -23.93
CA SER A 184 4.77 12.08 -23.36
C SER A 184 5.67 13.10 -24.08
N PRO A 185 5.27 14.37 -24.20
CA PRO A 185 6.14 15.41 -24.78
C PRO A 185 7.50 15.48 -24.07
N ARG A 186 7.53 15.31 -22.74
CA ARG A 186 8.78 15.28 -21.95
C ARG A 186 9.72 14.16 -22.38
N THR A 187 9.18 12.95 -22.60
CA THR A 187 9.93 11.79 -23.08
C THR A 187 10.49 12.03 -24.48
N PHE A 188 9.68 12.61 -25.36
CA PHE A 188 10.08 12.96 -26.72
C PHE A 188 11.20 14.01 -26.76
N TYR A 189 11.08 15.11 -26.01
CA TYR A 189 12.14 16.12 -25.93
C TYR A 189 13.44 15.58 -25.33
N TYR A 190 13.37 14.71 -24.32
CA TYR A 190 14.55 14.05 -23.77
C TYR A 190 15.24 13.18 -24.80
N TRP A 191 14.46 12.40 -25.57
CA TRP A 191 15.00 11.57 -26.63
C TRP A 191 15.63 12.39 -27.76
N LEU A 192 14.98 13.47 -28.22
CA LEU A 192 15.52 14.38 -29.23
C LEU A 192 16.90 14.90 -28.83
N ARG A 193 17.03 15.37 -27.60
CA ARG A 193 18.29 15.94 -27.09
C ARG A 193 19.42 14.91 -27.05
N ASN A 194 19.11 13.64 -26.75
CA ASN A 194 20.13 12.60 -26.57
C ASN A 194 20.42 11.79 -27.84
N SER A 195 19.50 11.73 -28.79
CA SER A 195 19.60 10.85 -29.96
C SER A 195 19.87 11.61 -31.27
N LEU A 196 19.51 12.88 -31.36
CA LEU A 196 19.71 13.67 -32.57
C LEU A 196 20.73 14.81 -32.42
N SER A 197 21.33 15.01 -31.20
CA SER A 197 22.35 16.04 -30.93
C SER A 197 22.01 17.42 -31.53
N LEU A 198 20.71 17.82 -31.44
CA LEU A 198 20.18 19.12 -31.86
C LEU A 198 20.01 20.05 -30.67
#